data_cf01ae37c7c4aab25461ca74ce3de1fb
#
_entry.id   cf01ae37c7c4aab25461ca74ce3de1fb
#
_cell.length_a   1.000
_cell.length_b   1.000
_cell.length_c   1.000
_cell.angle_alpha   90.00
_cell.angle_beta   90.00
_cell.angle_gamma   90.00
#
_symmetry.space_group_name_H-M   'P 1'
#
loop_
_entity.id
_entity.type
_entity.pdbx_description
1 polymer ?
#
loop_
_entity_poly.entity_id
_entity_poly.type
_entity_poly.pdbx_seq_one_letter_code
_entity_poly.pdbx_strand_id
1 'polypeptide(L)'
;MRPDGTRVRDLTAIMQALPYVMPKRYDAQNWAEEYLDEDAIRDYIRAKRREGRTVTHMSLLVSAYYRAVLKNPKINYFVMNRRIYKRNHFCFSFVILKTRADGTPDETSLKVYLEPDDTVFTVTEKIRSTIEKNQNVRHNNDTDRFAKFAFGVPGLARAVFGLAGFLDRHDLLPRSIIELSPFHTSQIGRASCRERV
;
A
#
# COMPACT_ATOMS: atom_id res chain seq x y z
N MET A 1 19.63 -3.19 -9.90
CA MET A 1 18.31 -2.93 -10.48
C MET A 1 17.31 -3.07 -9.35
N ARG A 2 16.49 -2.08 -9.13
CA ARG A 2 15.55 -2.03 -8.01
C ARG A 2 14.45 -3.08 -8.17
N PRO A 3 14.10 -3.89 -7.15
CA PRO A 3 13.11 -4.97 -7.30
C PRO A 3 11.68 -4.48 -7.50
N ASP A 4 11.32 -3.33 -6.93
CA ASP A 4 9.96 -2.77 -6.93
C ASP A 4 9.68 -1.79 -8.06
N GLY A 5 10.70 -1.40 -8.85
CA GLY A 5 10.51 -0.43 -9.91
C GLY A 5 11.62 -0.38 -10.95
N THR A 6 11.24 0.04 -12.16
CA THR A 6 12.15 0.26 -13.29
C THR A 6 12.37 1.75 -13.47
N ARG A 7 13.63 2.18 -13.58
CA ARG A 7 13.95 3.59 -13.79
C ARG A 7 13.43 4.09 -15.12
N VAL A 8 12.70 5.21 -15.08
CA VAL A 8 12.23 5.90 -16.28
C VAL A 8 13.31 6.87 -16.75
N ARG A 9 13.74 6.74 -18.01
CA ARG A 9 14.80 7.58 -18.61
C ARG A 9 14.27 8.55 -19.66
N ASP A 10 13.17 8.20 -20.29
CA ASP A 10 12.51 9.01 -21.31
C ASP A 10 11.50 9.96 -20.64
N LEU A 11 12.02 11.07 -20.12
CA LEU A 11 11.26 12.10 -19.41
C LEU A 11 11.63 13.46 -19.97
N THR A 12 10.64 14.36 -20.02
CA THR A 12 10.90 15.77 -20.35
C THR A 12 11.85 16.42 -19.33
N ALA A 13 12.57 17.45 -19.73
CA ALA A 13 13.50 18.16 -18.86
C ALA A 13 12.83 18.67 -17.56
N ILE A 14 11.61 19.16 -17.67
CA ILE A 14 10.80 19.62 -16.53
C ILE A 14 10.55 18.47 -15.55
N MET A 15 10.11 17.29 -16.03
CA MET A 15 9.86 16.14 -15.18
C MET A 15 11.14 15.61 -14.50
N GLN A 16 12.29 15.73 -15.17
CA GLN A 16 13.58 15.40 -14.56
C GLN A 16 14.01 16.42 -13.48
N ALA A 17 13.62 17.68 -13.63
CA ALA A 17 13.94 18.74 -12.67
C ALA A 17 13.08 18.68 -11.40
N LEU A 18 11.82 18.24 -11.48
CA LEU A 18 10.88 18.24 -10.36
C LEU A 18 11.43 17.61 -9.06
N PRO A 19 12.12 16.45 -9.07
CA PRO A 19 12.67 15.87 -7.84
C PRO A 19 13.80 16.69 -7.20
N TYR A 20 14.36 17.65 -7.92
CA TYR A 20 15.37 18.57 -7.38
C TYR A 20 14.73 19.82 -6.77
N VAL A 21 13.64 20.30 -7.36
CA VAL A 21 12.87 21.46 -6.89
C VAL A 21 11.99 21.08 -5.71
N MET A 22 11.42 19.87 -5.71
CA MET A 22 10.57 19.34 -4.66
C MET A 22 11.23 18.10 -4.02
N PRO A 23 12.26 18.28 -3.16
CA PRO A 23 13.07 17.17 -2.65
C PRO A 23 12.37 16.34 -1.58
N LYS A 24 11.35 16.89 -0.93
CA LYS A 24 10.62 16.24 0.16
C LYS A 24 9.23 15.81 -0.30
N ARG A 25 8.71 14.75 0.29
CA ARG A 25 7.40 14.22 -0.06
C ARG A 25 6.28 15.25 0.07
N TYR A 26 6.32 16.07 1.09
CA TYR A 26 5.27 17.08 1.34
C TYR A 26 5.34 18.26 0.37
N ASP A 27 6.49 18.53 -0.28
CA ASP A 27 6.60 19.59 -1.28
C ASP A 27 5.76 19.27 -2.54
N ALA A 28 5.56 17.96 -2.84
CA ALA A 28 4.82 17.48 -4.00
C ALA A 28 3.44 16.93 -3.65
N GLN A 29 2.90 17.29 -2.50
CA GLN A 29 1.62 16.76 -2.03
C GLN A 29 0.47 17.57 -2.64
N ASN A 30 -0.44 16.87 -3.33
CA ASN A 30 -1.71 17.45 -3.80
C ASN A 30 -2.86 16.84 -2.98
N TRP A 31 -3.74 17.71 -2.53
CA TRP A 31 -4.98 17.34 -1.87
C TRP A 31 -6.11 17.42 -2.88
N ALA A 32 -6.85 16.33 -3.01
CA ALA A 32 -8.08 16.27 -3.79
C ALA A 32 -9.19 15.72 -2.90
N GLU A 33 -10.35 16.36 -2.93
CA GLU A 33 -11.54 15.96 -2.20
C GLU A 33 -12.66 15.77 -3.20
N GLU A 34 -13.26 14.58 -3.18
CA GLU A 34 -14.32 14.22 -4.10
C GLU A 34 -15.49 13.62 -3.31
N TYR A 35 -16.70 14.06 -3.63
CA TYR A 35 -17.92 13.57 -3.02
C TYR A 35 -18.54 12.51 -3.93
N LEU A 36 -18.78 11.34 -3.37
CA LEU A 36 -19.42 10.22 -4.07
C LEU A 36 -20.86 10.05 -3.59
N ASP A 37 -21.76 9.72 -4.51
CA ASP A 37 -23.12 9.34 -4.18
C ASP A 37 -23.12 7.98 -3.47
N GLU A 38 -23.34 8.03 -2.15
CA GLU A 38 -23.34 6.84 -1.31
C GLU A 38 -24.54 5.93 -1.64
N ASP A 39 -25.69 6.49 -2.02
CA ASP A 39 -26.89 5.69 -2.30
C ASP A 39 -26.69 4.82 -3.54
N ALA A 40 -26.10 5.37 -4.60
CA ALA A 40 -25.76 4.60 -5.80
C ALA A 40 -24.78 3.45 -5.51
N ILE A 41 -23.74 3.72 -4.68
CA ILE A 41 -22.77 2.70 -4.28
C ILE A 41 -23.45 1.61 -3.44
N ARG A 42 -24.26 2.00 -2.47
CA ARG A 42 -25.01 1.10 -1.58
C ARG A 42 -25.98 0.21 -2.35
N ASP A 43 -26.69 0.77 -3.30
CA ASP A 43 -27.64 0.03 -4.14
C ASP A 43 -26.92 -0.97 -5.04
N TYR A 44 -25.77 -0.61 -5.61
CA TYR A 44 -24.93 -1.54 -6.35
C TYR A 44 -24.45 -2.71 -5.46
N ILE A 45 -23.95 -2.42 -4.26
CA ILE A 45 -23.50 -3.44 -3.32
C ILE A 45 -24.65 -4.37 -2.92
N ARG A 46 -25.85 -3.81 -2.64
CA ARG A 46 -27.04 -4.60 -2.32
C ARG A 46 -27.48 -5.49 -3.49
N ALA A 47 -27.47 -4.96 -4.72
CA ALA A 47 -27.81 -5.72 -5.91
C ALA A 47 -26.87 -6.91 -6.09
N LYS A 48 -25.54 -6.68 -5.97
CA LYS A 48 -24.54 -7.76 -6.07
C LYS A 48 -24.66 -8.79 -4.96
N ARG A 49 -25.03 -8.38 -3.75
CA ARG A 49 -25.29 -9.30 -2.63
C ARG A 49 -26.50 -10.21 -2.91
N ARG A 50 -27.56 -9.68 -3.53
CA ARG A 50 -28.71 -10.50 -3.96
C ARG A 50 -28.35 -11.55 -5.04
N GLU A 51 -27.34 -11.24 -5.86
CA GLU A 51 -26.75 -12.17 -6.84
C GLU A 51 -25.80 -13.19 -6.19
N GLY A 52 -25.65 -13.20 -4.85
CA GLY A 52 -24.72 -14.08 -4.14
C GLY A 52 -23.24 -13.64 -4.23
N ARG A 53 -22.98 -12.41 -4.69
CA ARG A 53 -21.63 -11.86 -4.83
C ARG A 53 -21.35 -10.82 -3.75
N THR A 54 -20.23 -10.98 -3.06
CA THR A 54 -19.80 -10.02 -2.04
C THR A 54 -18.95 -8.92 -2.66
N VAL A 55 -19.30 -7.68 -2.39
CA VAL A 55 -18.51 -6.47 -2.74
C VAL A 55 -18.53 -5.56 -1.53
N THR A 56 -17.42 -4.91 -1.23
CA THR A 56 -17.28 -3.93 -0.15
C THR A 56 -16.98 -2.54 -0.72
N HIS A 57 -17.25 -1.48 0.03
CA HIS A 57 -16.90 -0.11 -0.36
C HIS A 57 -15.39 0.00 -0.65
N MET A 58 -14.56 -0.60 0.20
CA MET A 58 -13.11 -0.58 0.03
C MET A 58 -12.69 -1.28 -1.26
N SER A 59 -13.22 -2.47 -1.56
CA SER A 59 -12.87 -3.19 -2.79
C SER A 59 -13.32 -2.44 -4.05
N LEU A 60 -14.46 -1.75 -3.99
CA LEU A 60 -14.95 -0.93 -5.09
C LEU A 60 -14.01 0.24 -5.36
N LEU A 61 -13.65 1.01 -4.31
CA LEU A 61 -12.75 2.15 -4.44
C LEU A 61 -11.35 1.74 -4.91
N VAL A 62 -10.80 0.66 -4.33
CA VAL A 62 -9.48 0.12 -4.74
C VAL A 62 -9.50 -0.34 -6.20
N SER A 63 -10.57 -1.02 -6.63
CA SER A 63 -10.72 -1.46 -8.02
C SER A 63 -10.85 -0.28 -8.98
N ALA A 64 -11.62 0.75 -8.61
CA ALA A 64 -11.77 1.97 -9.42
C ALA A 64 -10.44 2.70 -9.56
N TYR A 65 -9.70 2.88 -8.46
CA TYR A 65 -8.38 3.49 -8.48
C TYR A 65 -7.40 2.68 -9.32
N TYR A 66 -7.39 1.36 -9.16
CA TYR A 66 -6.52 0.50 -9.97
C TYR A 66 -6.84 0.60 -11.47
N ARG A 67 -8.11 0.69 -11.86
CA ARG A 67 -8.53 0.95 -13.23
C ARG A 67 -8.00 2.29 -13.75
N ALA A 68 -8.01 3.34 -12.91
CA ALA A 68 -7.40 4.62 -13.24
C ALA A 68 -5.88 4.50 -13.47
N VAL A 69 -5.19 3.73 -12.64
CA VAL A 69 -3.75 3.44 -12.79
C VAL A 69 -3.45 2.68 -14.08
N LEU A 70 -4.28 1.69 -14.45
CA LEU A 70 -4.12 0.96 -15.71
C LEU A 70 -4.26 1.87 -16.93
N LYS A 71 -5.20 2.83 -16.89
CA LYS A 71 -5.37 3.84 -17.94
C LYS A 71 -4.23 4.86 -17.96
N ASN A 72 -3.72 5.23 -16.80
CA ASN A 72 -2.71 6.26 -16.62
C ASN A 72 -1.54 5.72 -15.76
N PRO A 73 -0.64 4.90 -16.31
CA PRO A 73 0.42 4.24 -15.53
C PRO A 73 1.35 5.21 -14.78
N LYS A 74 1.42 6.48 -15.20
CA LYS A 74 2.23 7.51 -14.54
C LYS A 74 1.78 7.80 -13.10
N ILE A 75 0.53 7.52 -12.75
CA ILE A 75 0.01 7.65 -11.37
C ILE A 75 0.76 6.72 -10.41
N ASN A 76 1.26 5.58 -10.91
CA ASN A 76 2.00 4.59 -10.12
C ASN A 76 3.53 4.78 -10.20
N TYR A 77 3.99 5.97 -10.58
CA TYR A 77 5.41 6.31 -10.53
C TYR A 77 5.80 6.74 -9.12
N PHE A 78 7.05 6.59 -8.77
CA PHE A 78 7.60 7.06 -7.51
C PHE A 78 8.98 7.67 -7.71
N VAL A 79 9.40 8.48 -6.75
CA VAL A 79 10.71 9.12 -6.75
C VAL A 79 11.57 8.50 -5.65
N MET A 80 12.78 8.11 -6.01
CA MET A 80 13.80 7.69 -5.06
C MET A 80 15.14 8.27 -5.47
N ASN A 81 15.85 8.89 -4.53
CA ASN A 81 17.13 9.53 -4.76
C ASN A 81 17.14 10.45 -6.01
N ARG A 82 16.13 11.32 -6.12
CA ARG A 82 15.95 12.27 -7.24
C ARG A 82 15.80 11.60 -8.62
N ARG A 83 15.43 10.33 -8.65
CA ARG A 83 15.18 9.56 -9.88
C ARG A 83 13.74 9.08 -9.88
N ILE A 84 13.11 9.10 -11.04
CA ILE A 84 11.73 8.65 -11.23
C ILE A 84 11.75 7.18 -11.67
N TYR A 85 10.92 6.38 -11.00
CA TYR A 85 10.75 4.96 -11.28
C TYR A 85 9.29 4.66 -11.60
N LYS A 86 9.07 3.79 -12.57
CA LYS A 86 7.80 3.13 -12.83
C LYS A 86 7.73 1.91 -11.90
N ARG A 87 6.70 1.79 -11.10
CA ARG A 87 6.49 0.63 -10.25
C ARG A 87 6.16 -0.61 -11.10
N ASN A 88 6.75 -1.75 -10.73
CA ASN A 88 6.59 -3.00 -11.50
C ASN A 88 5.26 -3.71 -11.19
N HIS A 89 4.59 -3.35 -10.11
CA HIS A 89 3.33 -3.93 -9.66
C HIS A 89 2.43 -2.87 -9.05
N PHE A 90 1.17 -3.18 -8.87
CA PHE A 90 0.28 -2.38 -8.05
C PHE A 90 0.06 -3.09 -6.70
N CYS A 91 0.39 -2.41 -5.63
CA CYS A 91 0.24 -2.90 -4.28
C CYS A 91 -0.57 -1.90 -3.44
N PHE A 92 -1.69 -2.35 -2.92
CA PHE A 92 -2.51 -1.62 -1.98
C PHE A 92 -2.18 -2.06 -0.54
N SER A 93 -1.90 -1.10 0.34
CA SER A 93 -1.65 -1.35 1.75
C SER A 93 -2.74 -0.70 2.59
N PHE A 94 -3.20 -1.41 3.61
CA PHE A 94 -4.17 -0.92 4.58
C PHE A 94 -3.88 -1.47 5.97
N VAL A 95 -4.42 -0.81 6.98
CA VAL A 95 -4.24 -1.19 8.39
C VAL A 95 -5.52 -1.84 8.89
N ILE A 96 -5.38 -2.96 9.58
CA ILE A 96 -6.46 -3.60 10.32
C ILE A 96 -6.19 -3.55 11.81
N LEU A 97 -7.26 -3.47 12.58
CA LEU A 97 -7.22 -3.63 14.04
C LEU A 97 -7.40 -5.11 14.39
N LYS A 98 -6.49 -5.64 15.17
CA LYS A 98 -6.57 -6.96 15.77
C LYS A 98 -6.76 -6.79 17.27
N THR A 99 -7.36 -7.77 17.91
CA THR A 99 -7.40 -7.85 19.36
C THR A 99 -6.35 -8.85 19.81
N ARG A 100 -5.42 -8.41 20.66
CA ARG A 100 -4.45 -9.28 21.30
C ARG A 100 -5.12 -10.22 22.31
N ALA A 101 -4.40 -11.23 22.75
CA ALA A 101 -4.89 -12.18 23.76
C ALA A 101 -5.21 -11.52 25.11
N ASP A 102 -4.60 -10.37 25.39
CA ASP A 102 -4.83 -9.53 26.59
C ASP A 102 -5.99 -8.55 26.42
N GLY A 103 -6.73 -8.59 25.29
CA GLY A 103 -7.84 -7.70 24.99
C GLY A 103 -7.43 -6.33 24.44
N THR A 104 -6.13 -6.02 24.35
CA THR A 104 -5.67 -4.74 23.82
C THR A 104 -5.74 -4.70 22.28
N PRO A 105 -6.09 -3.54 21.68
CA PRO A 105 -6.07 -3.39 20.23
C PRO A 105 -4.62 -3.38 19.73
N ASP A 106 -4.40 -4.06 18.58
CA ASP A 106 -3.14 -4.09 17.86
C ASP A 106 -3.35 -3.73 16.41
N GLU A 107 -2.52 -2.86 15.87
CA GLU A 107 -2.60 -2.44 14.47
C GLU A 107 -1.64 -3.27 13.61
N THR A 108 -2.16 -3.82 12.53
CA THR A 108 -1.35 -4.57 11.57
C THR A 108 -1.55 -4.03 10.17
N SER A 109 -0.45 -3.71 9.49
CA SER A 109 -0.46 -3.31 8.09
C SER A 109 -0.45 -4.54 7.19
N LEU A 110 -1.40 -4.59 6.27
CA LEU A 110 -1.52 -5.65 5.27
C LEU A 110 -1.28 -5.11 3.87
N LYS A 111 -0.78 -5.97 2.98
CA LYS A 111 -0.54 -5.67 1.57
C LYS A 111 -1.33 -6.61 0.68
N VAL A 112 -1.95 -6.06 -0.36
CA VAL A 112 -2.64 -6.81 -1.41
C VAL A 112 -2.09 -6.38 -2.76
N TYR A 113 -1.67 -7.35 -3.55
CA TYR A 113 -1.18 -7.14 -4.92
C TYR A 113 -2.31 -7.39 -5.90
N LEU A 114 -2.49 -6.44 -6.83
CA LEU A 114 -3.49 -6.53 -7.87
C LEU A 114 -2.84 -6.75 -9.24
N GLU A 115 -3.53 -7.54 -10.06
CA GLU A 115 -3.15 -7.90 -11.41
C GLU A 115 -4.10 -7.25 -12.43
N PRO A 116 -3.67 -7.02 -13.69
CA PRO A 116 -4.45 -6.28 -14.68
C PRO A 116 -5.83 -6.86 -15.00
N ASP A 117 -6.02 -8.15 -14.81
CA ASP A 117 -7.27 -8.90 -15.03
C ASP A 117 -8.17 -8.97 -13.81
N ASP A 118 -7.72 -8.42 -12.66
CA ASP A 118 -8.53 -8.40 -11.47
C ASP A 118 -9.83 -7.62 -11.64
N THR A 119 -10.92 -8.27 -11.26
CA THR A 119 -12.25 -7.68 -11.16
C THR A 119 -12.54 -7.20 -9.74
N VAL A 120 -13.59 -6.43 -9.54
CA VAL A 120 -14.02 -6.03 -8.18
C VAL A 120 -14.28 -7.23 -7.26
N PHE A 121 -14.68 -8.37 -7.82
CA PHE A 121 -14.95 -9.59 -7.06
C PHE A 121 -13.65 -10.27 -6.63
N THR A 122 -12.68 -10.40 -7.54
CA THR A 122 -11.35 -10.97 -7.20
C THR A 122 -10.60 -10.09 -6.22
N VAL A 123 -10.71 -8.76 -6.36
CA VAL A 123 -10.15 -7.80 -5.39
C VAL A 123 -10.80 -7.97 -4.02
N THR A 124 -12.13 -8.13 -3.95
CA THR A 124 -12.84 -8.37 -2.68
C THR A 124 -12.33 -9.65 -2.01
N GLU A 125 -12.17 -10.72 -2.78
CA GLU A 125 -11.68 -12.01 -2.26
C GLU A 125 -10.21 -11.94 -1.83
N LYS A 126 -9.35 -11.26 -2.59
CA LYS A 126 -7.95 -11.04 -2.22
C LYS A 126 -7.83 -10.26 -0.90
N ILE A 127 -8.63 -9.21 -0.72
CA ILE A 127 -8.67 -8.43 0.52
C ILE A 127 -9.16 -9.30 1.68
N ARG A 128 -10.29 -10.00 1.49
CA ARG A 128 -10.89 -10.85 2.51
C ARG A 128 -9.96 -11.97 2.95
N SER A 129 -9.40 -12.73 2.02
CA SER A 129 -8.47 -13.83 2.32
C SER A 129 -7.20 -13.32 3.02
N THR A 130 -6.72 -12.13 2.67
CA THR A 130 -5.59 -11.50 3.34
C THR A 130 -5.92 -11.13 4.78
N ILE A 131 -7.12 -10.60 5.04
CA ILE A 131 -7.59 -10.29 6.39
C ILE A 131 -7.73 -11.59 7.21
N GLU A 132 -8.43 -12.59 6.69
CA GLU A 132 -8.68 -13.87 7.37
C GLU A 132 -7.37 -14.59 7.73
N LYS A 133 -6.42 -14.66 6.81
CA LYS A 133 -5.09 -15.24 7.06
C LYS A 133 -4.36 -14.54 8.21
N ASN A 134 -4.50 -13.23 8.30
CA ASN A 134 -3.79 -12.44 9.30
C ASN A 134 -4.55 -12.30 10.63
N GLN A 135 -5.86 -12.46 10.66
CA GLN A 135 -6.64 -12.51 11.90
C GLN A 135 -6.38 -13.80 12.70
N ASN A 136 -6.26 -14.92 12.01
CA ASN A 136 -6.08 -16.24 12.60
C ASN A 136 -4.65 -16.52 13.08
N VAL A 137 -3.67 -15.73 12.64
CA VAL A 137 -2.27 -15.91 13.07
C VAL A 137 -2.09 -15.26 14.43
N ARG A 138 -2.08 -16.07 15.49
CA ARG A 138 -1.70 -15.68 16.88
C ARG A 138 -0.23 -15.22 17.00
N HIS A 139 0.49 -15.08 15.89
CA HIS A 139 1.91 -14.79 15.89
C HIS A 139 2.18 -13.32 15.58
N ASN A 140 3.14 -12.75 16.32
CA ASN A 140 3.83 -11.54 15.94
C ASN A 140 4.24 -11.63 14.48
N ASN A 141 3.76 -10.71 13.65
CA ASN A 141 4.26 -10.56 12.28
C ASN A 141 5.79 -10.38 12.34
N ASP A 142 6.49 -10.89 11.34
CA ASP A 142 7.96 -10.73 11.25
C ASP A 142 8.37 -9.26 11.36
N THR A 143 7.50 -8.34 10.92
CA THR A 143 7.65 -6.90 11.11
C THR A 143 7.68 -6.50 12.59
N ASP A 144 6.78 -7.06 13.43
CA ASP A 144 6.73 -6.75 14.86
C ASP A 144 7.94 -7.32 15.60
N ARG A 145 8.38 -8.52 15.22
CA ARG A 145 9.59 -9.14 15.79
C ARG A 145 10.83 -8.32 15.45
N PHE A 146 10.94 -7.90 14.18
CA PHE A 146 12.02 -7.04 13.73
C PHE A 146 11.98 -5.68 14.43
N ALA A 147 10.81 -5.07 14.57
CA ALA A 147 10.65 -3.81 15.29
C ALA A 147 11.05 -3.95 16.77
N LYS A 148 10.58 -4.98 17.47
CA LYS A 148 10.98 -5.24 18.87
C LYS A 148 12.48 -5.42 19.02
N PHE A 149 13.13 -6.15 18.12
CA PHE A 149 14.57 -6.31 18.11
C PHE A 149 15.28 -4.98 17.86
N ALA A 150 14.87 -4.23 16.83
CA ALA A 150 15.49 -2.97 16.46
C ALA A 150 15.34 -1.89 17.56
N PHE A 151 14.20 -1.84 18.23
CA PHE A 151 13.93 -0.86 19.29
C PHE A 151 14.34 -1.35 20.69
N GLY A 152 14.63 -2.64 20.86
CA GLY A 152 15.07 -3.21 22.14
C GLY A 152 16.48 -2.82 22.55
N VAL A 153 17.31 -2.39 21.61
CA VAL A 153 18.71 -1.99 21.88
C VAL A 153 18.88 -0.50 21.56
N PRO A 154 19.31 0.34 22.52
CA PRO A 154 19.54 1.76 22.29
C PRO A 154 20.50 2.02 21.11
N GLY A 155 20.09 2.85 20.16
CA GLY A 155 20.88 3.19 18.98
C GLY A 155 20.81 2.19 17.80
N LEU A 156 20.43 0.94 18.03
CA LEU A 156 20.32 -0.07 16.98
C LEU A 156 19.27 0.30 15.93
N ALA A 157 18.11 0.79 16.35
CA ALA A 157 17.06 1.25 15.44
C ALA A 157 17.61 2.31 14.48
N ARG A 158 18.35 3.29 15.00
CA ARG A 158 18.96 4.36 14.17
C ARG A 158 19.93 3.81 13.14
N ALA A 159 20.78 2.84 13.54
CA ALA A 159 21.74 2.20 12.63
C ALA A 159 21.01 1.36 11.57
N VAL A 160 20.04 0.53 11.96
CA VAL A 160 19.29 -0.35 11.07
C VAL A 160 18.48 0.45 10.06
N PHE A 161 17.70 1.44 10.51
CA PHE A 161 16.89 2.27 9.61
C PHE A 161 17.77 3.21 8.77
N GLY A 162 18.90 3.67 9.30
CA GLY A 162 19.90 4.44 8.55
C GLY A 162 20.52 3.62 7.43
N LEU A 163 20.93 2.39 7.71
CA LEU A 163 21.47 1.47 6.73
C LEU A 163 20.41 1.07 5.69
N ALA A 164 19.19 0.73 6.12
CA ALA A 164 18.10 0.41 5.22
C ALA A 164 17.78 1.59 4.28
N GLY A 165 17.72 2.82 4.81
CA GLY A 165 17.54 4.02 4.00
C GLY A 165 18.70 4.30 3.03
N PHE A 166 19.94 4.01 3.43
CA PHE A 166 21.11 4.10 2.54
C PHE A 166 21.00 3.09 1.41
N LEU A 167 20.73 1.83 1.72
CA LEU A 167 20.58 0.76 0.72
C LEU A 167 19.42 1.05 -0.24
N ASP A 168 18.29 1.58 0.27
CA ASP A 168 17.15 1.95 -0.55
C ASP A 168 17.49 3.07 -1.54
N ARG A 169 18.25 4.09 -1.10
CA ARG A 169 18.72 5.19 -1.96
C ARG A 169 19.66 4.72 -3.07
N HIS A 170 20.40 3.66 -2.83
CA HIS A 170 21.36 3.10 -3.79
C HIS A 170 20.81 1.92 -4.59
N ASP A 171 19.51 1.64 -4.53
CA ASP A 171 18.83 0.54 -5.25
C ASP A 171 19.38 -0.86 -4.84
N LEU A 172 19.89 -0.98 -3.62
CA LEU A 172 20.49 -2.21 -3.07
C LEU A 172 19.60 -2.90 -2.04
N LEU A 173 18.40 -2.35 -1.76
CA LEU A 173 17.52 -2.92 -0.76
C LEU A 173 16.93 -4.26 -1.23
N PRO A 174 17.09 -5.35 -0.45
CA PRO A 174 16.55 -6.67 -0.80
C PRO A 174 15.03 -6.66 -0.92
N ARG A 175 14.50 -7.50 -1.82
CA ARG A 175 13.07 -7.63 -2.06
C ARG A 175 12.29 -7.99 -0.79
N SER A 176 12.83 -8.87 0.05
CA SER A 176 12.23 -9.25 1.34
C SER A 176 11.97 -8.07 2.27
N ILE A 177 12.90 -7.10 2.33
CA ILE A 177 12.73 -5.90 3.16
C ILE A 177 11.70 -4.95 2.52
N ILE A 178 11.69 -4.83 1.19
CA ILE A 178 10.69 -4.03 0.46
C ILE A 178 9.29 -4.59 0.69
N GLU A 179 9.13 -5.90 0.68
CA GLU A 179 7.85 -6.57 0.93
C GLU A 179 7.37 -6.38 2.38
N LEU A 180 8.27 -6.38 3.35
CA LEU A 180 7.95 -6.11 4.75
C LEU A 180 7.57 -4.64 5.02
N SER A 181 8.18 -3.70 4.30
CA SER A 181 8.00 -2.28 4.55
C SER A 181 6.61 -1.79 4.08
N PRO A 182 5.78 -1.20 4.95
CA PRO A 182 4.48 -0.67 4.56
C PRO A 182 4.59 0.56 3.63
N PHE A 183 5.78 1.15 3.51
CA PHE A 183 6.00 2.37 2.74
C PHE A 183 6.28 2.11 1.24
N HIS A 184 6.67 0.89 0.87
CA HIS A 184 6.93 0.50 -0.52
C HIS A 184 5.64 -0.03 -1.18
N THR A 185 4.63 0.82 -1.26
CA THR A 185 3.31 0.48 -1.81
C THR A 185 2.88 1.51 -2.85
N SER A 186 1.98 1.12 -3.73
CA SER A 186 1.39 2.02 -4.73
C SER A 186 0.41 2.99 -4.07
N GLN A 187 -0.36 2.48 -3.12
CA GLN A 187 -1.36 3.25 -2.38
C GLN A 187 -1.43 2.75 -0.93
N ILE A 188 -1.61 3.69 -0.01
CA ILE A 188 -1.90 3.40 1.39
C ILE A 188 -3.33 3.86 1.66
N GLY A 189 -4.20 2.91 2.00
CA GLY A 189 -5.56 3.19 2.45
C GLY A 189 -5.62 3.14 3.97
N ARG A 190 -6.25 4.11 4.60
CA ARG A 190 -6.68 4.02 5.99
C ARG A 190 -8.16 3.69 5.97
N ALA A 191 -8.48 2.42 6.05
CA ALA A 191 -9.86 2.01 6.25
C ALA A 191 -10.20 2.33 7.70
N SER A 192 -11.04 3.34 7.91
CA SER A 192 -11.78 3.47 9.15
C SER A 192 -12.83 2.34 9.13
N CYS A 193 -12.40 1.14 9.53
CA CYS A 193 -13.28 -0.03 9.56
C CYS A 193 -14.31 0.11 10.67
N ARG A 194 -15.42 0.75 10.37
CA ARG A 194 -16.72 0.44 10.96
C ARG A 194 -17.52 -0.57 10.10
N GLU A 195 -16.95 -1.12 9.06
CA GLU A 195 -17.53 -2.28 8.39
C GLU A 195 -17.30 -3.50 9.29
N ARG A 196 -18.32 -3.80 10.11
CA ARG A 196 -18.46 -5.13 10.68
C ARG A 196 -18.71 -6.10 9.53
N VAL A 197 -17.74 -6.95 9.31
CA VAL A 197 -17.90 -8.15 8.49
C VAL A 197 -18.90 -9.08 9.15
#